data_c0c4458a35cfb81ce0a167db65f642be
#
_entry.id   c0c4458a35cfb81ce0a167db65f642be
#
_cell.length_a   1.000
_cell.length_b   1.000
_cell.length_c   1.000
_cell.angle_alpha   90.00
_cell.angle_beta   90.00
_cell.angle_gamma   90.00
#
_symmetry.space_group_name_H-M   'P 1'
#
loop_
_entity.id
_entity.type
_entity.pdbx_description
1 polymer ?
#
loop_
_entity_poly.entity_id
_entity_poly.type
_entity_poly.pdbx_seq_one_letter_code
_entity_poly.pdbx_strand_id
1 'polypeptide(L)'
;MLLSWSIVFAEAQDRYFGRTYTSNVLPKGNFDIELWHTSRFGHANQYFHAMDQRVEYEVGLGSNVQTAFYYNRFQKSYSDSSNAISQTTEFGFSNEWKWRVSQPASKVGVALYGEIGIRGDELEFETKLILDKSFGKNLVAFNAVYELEAEAERENGKNKFEMANTPVELDLAVMHNFCTSFGAGLEILDHNDISNGTWNNSVLYLGPTINYRGNRWFFIANYLPQLSNVHKTTAFPGKQVVDEHERTEARILIGFSF
;
A
#
# COMPACT_ATOMS: atom_id res chain seq x y z
N MET A 1 10.43 -11.40 48.73
CA MET A 1 10.64 -11.86 47.37
C MET A 1 9.61 -11.17 46.52
N LEU A 2 9.96 -10.02 45.95
CA LEU A 2 9.08 -9.21 45.08
C LEU A 2 9.18 -9.78 43.66
N LEU A 3 8.13 -10.42 43.19
CA LEU A 3 7.99 -10.81 41.79
C LEU A 3 7.78 -9.53 41.00
N SER A 4 8.82 -9.04 40.31
CA SER A 4 8.71 -8.04 39.27
C SER A 4 8.02 -8.68 38.06
N TRP A 5 6.78 -8.37 37.86
CA TRP A 5 6.10 -8.65 36.61
C TRP A 5 6.67 -7.69 35.57
N SER A 6 7.60 -8.19 34.77
CA SER A 6 7.98 -7.52 33.52
C SER A 6 6.78 -7.63 32.60
N ILE A 7 6.01 -6.55 32.50
CA ILE A 7 5.02 -6.40 31.40
C ILE A 7 5.85 -6.27 30.15
N VAL A 8 6.01 -7.35 29.41
CA VAL A 8 6.49 -7.31 28.03
C VAL A 8 5.33 -6.71 27.25
N PHE A 9 5.42 -5.42 26.96
CA PHE A 9 4.58 -4.84 25.92
C PHE A 9 4.98 -5.53 24.63
N ALA A 10 4.20 -6.47 24.14
CA ALA A 10 4.30 -6.94 22.78
C ALA A 10 3.95 -5.72 21.92
N GLU A 11 4.91 -5.23 21.15
CA GLU A 11 4.62 -4.21 20.14
C GLU A 11 3.60 -4.82 19.17
N ALA A 12 2.37 -4.33 19.23
CA ALA A 12 1.26 -4.86 18.45
C ALA A 12 1.31 -4.36 17.00
N GLN A 13 2.18 -3.40 16.73
CA GLN A 13 2.27 -2.79 15.41
C GLN A 13 2.85 -3.75 14.37
N ASP A 14 2.12 -3.94 13.27
CA ASP A 14 2.55 -4.76 12.14
C ASP A 14 3.17 -3.93 10.99
N ARG A 15 2.94 -2.60 10.95
CA ARG A 15 3.40 -1.70 9.90
C ARG A 15 4.67 -0.94 10.25
N TYR A 16 5.56 -0.82 9.26
CA TYR A 16 6.83 -0.12 9.36
C TYR A 16 7.05 0.89 8.24
N PHE A 17 6.42 0.70 7.10
CA PHE A 17 6.60 1.45 5.87
C PHE A 17 5.27 1.97 5.34
N GLY A 18 5.32 2.96 4.48
CA GLY A 18 4.12 3.55 3.89
C GLY A 18 3.49 2.70 2.80
N ARG A 19 4.29 1.97 2.03
CA ARG A 19 3.82 1.09 0.94
C ARG A 19 4.08 -0.37 1.26
N THR A 20 5.29 -0.70 1.63
CA THR A 20 5.76 -2.06 1.80
C THR A 20 5.26 -2.69 3.10
N TYR A 21 4.63 -3.83 3.01
CA TYR A 21 4.14 -4.59 4.16
C TYR A 21 5.23 -5.45 4.78
N THR A 22 5.07 -5.78 6.07
CA THR A 22 5.86 -6.80 6.75
C THR A 22 5.01 -8.02 7.07
N SER A 23 5.66 -9.15 7.35
CA SER A 23 4.97 -10.40 7.67
C SER A 23 4.31 -10.42 9.06
N ASN A 24 4.49 -9.37 9.85
CA ASN A 24 3.89 -9.27 11.18
C ASN A 24 2.36 -9.24 11.07
N VAL A 25 1.72 -9.81 12.08
CA VAL A 25 0.27 -9.80 12.27
C VAL A 25 -0.04 -9.47 13.73
N LEU A 26 -1.17 -8.83 13.96
CA LEU A 26 -1.63 -8.48 15.28
C LEU A 26 -1.86 -9.73 16.16
N PRO A 27 -1.52 -9.68 17.45
CA PRO A 27 -1.88 -10.72 18.42
C PRO A 27 -3.40 -10.89 18.50
N LYS A 28 -3.84 -12.09 18.89
CA LYS A 28 -5.25 -12.39 19.05
C LYS A 28 -5.95 -11.40 19.99
N GLY A 29 -6.99 -10.76 19.48
CA GLY A 29 -7.84 -9.83 20.23
C GLY A 29 -7.32 -8.39 20.29
N ASN A 30 -6.09 -8.14 19.81
CA ASN A 30 -5.62 -6.78 19.59
C ASN A 30 -6.23 -6.25 18.31
N PHE A 31 -6.46 -4.94 18.26
CA PHE A 31 -6.94 -4.28 17.07
C PHE A 31 -6.30 -2.90 16.90
N ASP A 32 -6.17 -2.49 15.65
CA ASP A 32 -5.68 -1.17 15.27
C ASP A 32 -6.77 -0.41 14.50
N ILE A 33 -6.76 0.91 14.67
CA ILE A 33 -7.52 1.84 13.83
C ILE A 33 -6.49 2.70 13.12
N GLU A 34 -6.52 2.69 11.80
CA GLU A 34 -5.58 3.44 10.98
C GLU A 34 -6.28 4.48 10.11
N LEU A 35 -5.65 5.63 9.99
CA LEU A 35 -6.05 6.72 9.11
C LEU A 35 -4.96 6.93 8.07
N TRP A 36 -5.31 6.76 6.80
CA TRP A 36 -4.39 6.88 5.69
C TRP A 36 -4.76 8.08 4.83
N HIS A 37 -3.73 8.77 4.39
CA HIS A 37 -3.84 9.80 3.38
C HIS A 37 -2.71 9.65 2.37
N THR A 38 -3.06 9.34 1.13
CA THR A 38 -2.13 9.29 0.01
C THR A 38 -2.47 10.41 -0.94
N SER A 39 -1.49 11.25 -1.25
CA SER A 39 -1.57 12.27 -2.31
C SER A 39 -0.71 11.84 -3.48
N ARG A 40 -1.30 11.85 -4.68
CA ARG A 40 -0.60 11.62 -5.93
C ARG A 40 -0.73 12.86 -6.81
N PHE A 41 0.37 13.36 -7.32
CA PHE A 41 0.35 14.62 -8.05
C PHE A 41 1.41 14.72 -9.14
N GLY A 42 1.11 15.59 -10.11
CA GLY A 42 1.97 15.98 -11.21
C GLY A 42 1.87 15.09 -12.44
N HIS A 43 1.13 15.55 -13.44
CA HIS A 43 1.17 15.06 -14.81
C HIS A 43 1.99 15.99 -15.71
N ALA A 44 2.31 15.55 -16.92
CA ALA A 44 3.18 16.31 -17.84
C ALA A 44 2.53 17.62 -18.31
N ASN A 45 1.28 17.56 -18.76
CA ASN A 45 0.65 18.63 -19.55
C ASN A 45 -0.64 19.14 -18.95
N GLN A 46 -1.01 18.68 -17.75
CA GLN A 46 -2.26 19.07 -17.10
C GLN A 46 -2.09 19.13 -15.58
N TYR A 47 -2.93 19.92 -14.93
CA TYR A 47 -3.08 19.80 -13.49
C TYR A 47 -3.63 18.42 -13.14
N PHE A 48 -2.99 17.76 -12.20
CA PHE A 48 -3.43 16.47 -11.67
C PHE A 48 -3.12 16.38 -10.19
N HIS A 49 -4.13 16.03 -9.41
CA HIS A 49 -4.00 15.70 -8.01
C HIS A 49 -5.04 14.64 -7.65
N ALA A 50 -4.59 13.50 -7.18
CA ALA A 50 -5.45 12.46 -6.63
C ALA A 50 -5.18 12.31 -5.13
N MET A 51 -6.22 12.05 -4.36
CA MET A 51 -6.17 11.81 -2.92
C MET A 51 -6.92 10.52 -2.61
N ASP A 52 -6.23 9.58 -1.97
CA ASP A 52 -6.84 8.37 -1.44
C ASP A 52 -6.81 8.48 0.08
N GLN A 53 -7.96 8.47 0.68
CA GLN A 53 -8.15 8.51 2.12
C GLN A 53 -8.79 7.19 2.56
N ARG A 54 -8.23 6.58 3.59
CA ARG A 54 -8.67 5.27 4.06
C ARG A 54 -8.80 5.31 5.58
N VAL A 55 -9.89 4.78 6.07
CA VAL A 55 -10.06 4.41 7.48
C VAL A 55 -10.04 2.90 7.53
N GLU A 56 -9.14 2.36 8.32
CA GLU A 56 -8.93 0.93 8.49
C GLU A 56 -9.26 0.51 9.91
N TYR A 57 -9.95 -0.62 10.05
CA TYR A 57 -10.10 -1.35 11.30
C TYR A 57 -9.49 -2.74 11.12
N GLU A 58 -8.37 -2.98 11.77
CA GLU A 58 -7.61 -4.22 11.69
C GLU A 58 -7.73 -4.99 13.01
N VAL A 59 -7.83 -6.33 12.95
CA VAL A 59 -7.97 -7.18 14.13
C VAL A 59 -7.21 -8.49 13.99
N GLY A 60 -6.45 -8.84 15.04
CA GLY A 60 -5.77 -10.12 15.18
C GLY A 60 -6.73 -11.24 15.59
N LEU A 61 -6.84 -12.27 14.76
CA LEU A 61 -7.72 -13.42 14.99
C LEU A 61 -7.03 -14.56 15.75
N GLY A 62 -5.70 -14.50 15.87
CA GLY A 62 -4.87 -15.59 16.38
C GLY A 62 -4.47 -16.57 15.27
N SER A 63 -3.72 -17.61 15.61
CA SER A 63 -3.19 -18.58 14.63
C SER A 63 -2.40 -17.94 13.49
N ASN A 64 -1.75 -16.79 13.76
CA ASN A 64 -1.00 -16.00 12.79
C ASN A 64 -1.86 -15.39 11.67
N VAL A 65 -3.14 -15.17 11.93
CA VAL A 65 -4.09 -14.57 10.97
C VAL A 65 -4.62 -13.26 11.54
N GLN A 66 -4.73 -12.27 10.68
CA GLN A 66 -5.46 -11.02 10.92
C GLN A 66 -6.38 -10.72 9.74
N THR A 67 -7.35 -9.86 9.97
CA THR A 67 -8.22 -9.30 8.94
C THR A 67 -8.39 -7.80 9.17
N ALA A 68 -8.62 -7.07 8.08
CA ALA A 68 -8.94 -5.65 8.16
C ALA A 68 -10.14 -5.29 7.29
N PHE A 69 -10.82 -4.23 7.67
CA PHE A 69 -11.94 -3.65 6.95
C PHE A 69 -11.62 -2.20 6.65
N TYR A 70 -11.79 -1.82 5.40
CA TYR A 70 -11.49 -0.48 4.92
C TYR A 70 -12.74 0.26 4.48
N TYR A 71 -12.80 1.54 4.83
CA TYR A 71 -13.63 2.53 4.17
C TYR A 71 -12.72 3.48 3.40
N ASN A 72 -12.87 3.49 2.09
CA ASN A 72 -12.01 4.23 1.17
C ASN A 72 -12.77 5.41 0.56
N ARG A 73 -12.08 6.55 0.42
CA ARG A 73 -12.51 7.71 -0.34
C ARG A 73 -11.43 8.07 -1.34
N PHE A 74 -11.77 8.01 -2.61
CA PHE A 74 -10.91 8.38 -3.72
C PHE A 74 -11.39 9.71 -4.29
N GLN A 75 -10.49 10.66 -4.42
CA GLN A 75 -10.77 11.94 -5.04
C GLN A 75 -9.72 12.25 -6.09
N LYS A 76 -10.17 12.54 -7.31
CA LYS A 76 -9.30 12.90 -8.42
C LYS A 76 -9.69 14.29 -8.94
N SER A 77 -8.71 15.18 -9.06
CA SER A 77 -8.87 16.52 -9.62
C SER A 77 -7.91 16.68 -10.80
N TYR A 78 -8.39 17.10 -11.93
CA TYR A 78 -7.60 17.26 -13.14
C TYR A 78 -8.11 18.44 -13.97
N SER A 79 -7.23 19.07 -14.75
CA SER A 79 -7.64 20.08 -15.73
C SER A 79 -7.96 19.43 -17.06
N ASP A 80 -9.02 19.91 -17.70
CA ASP A 80 -9.37 19.56 -19.07
C ASP A 80 -8.60 20.43 -20.10
N SER A 81 -8.89 20.24 -21.39
CA SER A 81 -8.30 20.99 -22.48
C SER A 81 -8.59 22.50 -22.47
N SER A 82 -9.59 22.94 -21.70
CA SER A 82 -9.93 24.36 -21.48
C SER A 82 -9.29 24.95 -20.25
N ASN A 83 -8.44 24.18 -19.54
CA ASN A 83 -7.89 24.47 -18.21
C ASN A 83 -8.93 24.61 -17.10
N ALA A 84 -10.16 24.16 -17.31
CA ALA A 84 -11.13 24.03 -16.25
C ALA A 84 -10.79 22.82 -15.37
N ILE A 85 -10.90 22.99 -14.04
CA ILE A 85 -10.63 21.91 -13.09
C ILE A 85 -11.91 21.11 -12.89
N SER A 86 -11.87 19.84 -13.22
CA SER A 86 -12.90 18.84 -12.90
C SER A 86 -12.47 18.02 -11.70
N GLN A 87 -13.46 17.59 -10.89
CA GLN A 87 -13.21 16.76 -9.72
C GLN A 87 -14.21 15.62 -9.67
N THR A 88 -13.72 14.43 -9.43
CA THR A 88 -14.52 13.24 -9.13
C THR A 88 -14.24 12.76 -7.72
N THR A 89 -15.23 12.16 -7.07
CA THR A 89 -15.08 11.53 -5.74
C THR A 89 -15.84 10.22 -5.75
N GLU A 90 -15.17 9.16 -5.34
CA GLU A 90 -15.72 7.81 -5.24
C GLU A 90 -15.50 7.28 -3.83
N PHE A 91 -16.34 6.34 -3.44
CA PHE A 91 -16.23 5.65 -2.16
C PHE A 91 -16.16 4.15 -2.40
N GLY A 92 -15.41 3.48 -1.56
CA GLY A 92 -15.22 2.03 -1.65
C GLY A 92 -15.14 1.38 -0.28
N PHE A 93 -15.31 0.08 -0.29
CA PHE A 93 -15.08 -0.78 0.86
C PHE A 93 -14.20 -1.93 0.45
N SER A 94 -13.27 -2.33 1.33
CA SER A 94 -12.51 -3.56 1.10
C SER A 94 -12.31 -4.34 2.39
N ASN A 95 -12.00 -5.63 2.20
CA ASN A 95 -11.69 -6.56 3.27
C ASN A 95 -10.40 -7.29 2.96
N GLU A 96 -9.46 -7.19 3.89
CA GLU A 96 -8.12 -7.79 3.86
C GLU A 96 -8.07 -9.03 4.74
N TRP A 97 -7.25 -10.00 4.31
CA TRP A 97 -6.81 -11.14 5.10
C TRP A 97 -5.30 -11.29 4.96
N LYS A 98 -4.58 -11.35 6.09
CA LYS A 98 -3.15 -11.60 6.12
C LYS A 98 -2.84 -12.81 7.01
N TRP A 99 -2.08 -13.75 6.47
CA TRP A 99 -1.65 -14.96 7.15
C TRP A 99 -0.12 -15.01 7.20
N ARG A 100 0.43 -14.92 8.39
CA ARG A 100 1.86 -15.09 8.64
C ARG A 100 2.23 -16.57 8.63
N VAL A 101 3.03 -16.97 7.65
CA VAL A 101 3.53 -18.34 7.47
C VAL A 101 4.77 -18.60 8.33
N SER A 102 5.69 -17.61 8.43
CA SER A 102 6.89 -17.71 9.27
C SER A 102 7.23 -16.39 9.93
N GLN A 103 7.97 -16.45 11.04
CA GLN A 103 8.35 -15.26 11.83
C GLN A 103 9.70 -14.70 11.34
N PRO A 104 9.85 -13.35 11.27
CA PRO A 104 11.09 -12.70 10.84
C PRO A 104 12.26 -12.85 11.84
N ALA A 105 11.99 -13.19 13.11
CA ALA A 105 13.00 -13.28 14.15
C ALA A 105 14.02 -14.42 13.96
N SER A 106 13.62 -15.55 13.36
CA SER A 106 14.48 -16.74 13.22
C SER A 106 15.03 -16.96 11.83
N LYS A 107 14.29 -16.57 10.80
CA LYS A 107 14.61 -16.77 9.38
C LYS A 107 14.12 -15.54 8.59
N VAL A 108 13.65 -15.77 7.37
CA VAL A 108 12.88 -14.80 6.61
C VAL A 108 11.44 -14.89 7.12
N GLY A 109 10.84 -13.75 7.47
CA GLY A 109 9.41 -13.62 7.69
C GLY A 109 8.68 -13.79 6.37
N VAL A 110 7.60 -14.55 6.37
CA VAL A 110 6.77 -14.80 5.18
C VAL A 110 5.33 -14.62 5.56
N ALA A 111 4.57 -13.85 4.79
CA ALA A 111 3.13 -13.80 4.88
C ALA A 111 2.48 -13.84 3.49
N LEU A 112 1.25 -14.34 3.46
CA LEU A 112 0.35 -14.28 2.32
C LEU A 112 -0.77 -13.28 2.66
N TYR A 113 -1.16 -12.53 1.66
CA TYR A 113 -2.17 -11.48 1.76
C TYR A 113 -3.18 -11.62 0.64
N GLY A 114 -4.42 -11.30 0.93
CA GLY A 114 -5.49 -11.17 -0.04
C GLY A 114 -6.45 -10.09 0.38
N GLU A 115 -6.86 -9.24 -0.54
CA GLU A 115 -7.88 -8.20 -0.35
C GLU A 115 -8.92 -8.30 -1.46
N ILE A 116 -10.17 -8.04 -1.11
CA ILE A 116 -11.25 -7.83 -2.06
C ILE A 116 -11.87 -6.47 -1.80
N GLY A 117 -11.96 -5.65 -2.84
CA GLY A 117 -12.46 -4.28 -2.82
C GLY A 117 -13.60 -4.06 -3.79
N ILE A 118 -14.47 -3.10 -3.45
CA ILE A 118 -15.54 -2.60 -4.32
C ILE A 118 -15.45 -1.09 -4.32
N ARG A 119 -15.40 -0.45 -5.50
CA ARG A 119 -15.38 0.98 -5.69
C ARG A 119 -16.27 1.38 -6.86
N GLY A 120 -17.42 1.96 -6.59
CA GLY A 120 -18.40 2.27 -7.64
C GLY A 120 -18.85 1.01 -8.37
N ASP A 121 -18.51 0.89 -9.65
CA ASP A 121 -18.75 -0.25 -10.54
C ASP A 121 -17.52 -1.16 -10.70
N GLU A 122 -16.43 -0.88 -10.02
CA GLU A 122 -15.19 -1.61 -10.03
C GLU A 122 -15.10 -2.63 -8.89
N LEU A 123 -14.68 -3.84 -9.22
CA LEU A 123 -14.33 -4.92 -8.30
C LEU A 123 -12.82 -5.15 -8.38
N GLU A 124 -12.15 -5.04 -7.26
CA GLU A 124 -10.71 -5.21 -7.12
C GLU A 124 -10.41 -6.47 -6.31
N PHE A 125 -9.44 -7.25 -6.75
CA PHE A 125 -8.89 -8.38 -6.01
C PHE A 125 -7.38 -8.30 -6.02
N GLU A 126 -6.79 -8.13 -4.83
CA GLU A 126 -5.34 -8.01 -4.66
C GLU A 126 -4.78 -9.20 -3.89
N THR A 127 -3.61 -9.68 -4.29
CA THR A 127 -2.83 -10.67 -3.55
C THR A 127 -1.38 -10.21 -3.38
N LYS A 128 -0.78 -10.52 -2.22
CA LYS A 128 0.65 -10.23 -1.97
C LYS A 128 1.39 -11.43 -1.40
N LEU A 129 2.60 -11.64 -1.90
CA LEU A 129 3.63 -12.39 -1.19
C LEU A 129 4.50 -11.39 -0.45
N ILE A 130 4.56 -11.50 0.87
CA ILE A 130 5.29 -10.60 1.75
C ILE A 130 6.47 -11.34 2.35
N LEU A 131 7.67 -10.75 2.19
CA LEU A 131 8.92 -11.27 2.73
C LEU A 131 9.59 -10.17 3.54
N ASP A 132 10.10 -10.47 4.73
CA ASP A 132 10.89 -9.52 5.50
C ASP A 132 11.97 -10.17 6.36
N LYS A 133 12.96 -9.39 6.75
CA LYS A 133 14.05 -9.81 7.62
C LYS A 133 14.61 -8.66 8.45
N SER A 134 14.73 -8.91 9.75
CA SER A 134 15.43 -8.00 10.67
C SER A 134 16.90 -8.41 10.83
N PHE A 135 17.78 -7.42 10.82
CA PHE A 135 19.23 -7.55 11.02
C PHE A 135 19.69 -6.52 12.08
N GLY A 136 19.62 -6.88 13.33
CA GLY A 136 19.87 -5.94 14.42
C GLY A 136 18.88 -4.78 14.40
N LYS A 137 19.36 -3.57 14.11
CA LYS A 137 18.52 -2.37 13.99
C LYS A 137 17.95 -2.15 12.59
N ASN A 138 18.28 -2.99 11.64
CA ASN A 138 17.82 -2.83 10.26
C ASN A 138 16.70 -3.80 9.95
N LEU A 139 15.72 -3.34 9.17
CA LEU A 139 14.64 -4.13 8.62
C LEU A 139 14.67 -4.00 7.10
N VAL A 140 14.55 -5.12 6.41
CA VAL A 140 14.37 -5.17 4.96
C VAL A 140 13.06 -5.89 4.69
N ALA A 141 12.22 -5.36 3.82
CA ALA A 141 10.96 -5.97 3.42
C ALA A 141 10.83 -5.94 1.89
N PHE A 142 10.19 -6.96 1.33
CA PHE A 142 9.87 -7.10 -0.09
C PHE A 142 8.45 -7.61 -0.24
N ASN A 143 7.69 -6.99 -1.16
CA ASN A 143 6.38 -7.50 -1.55
C ASN A 143 6.34 -7.73 -3.06
N ALA A 144 5.68 -8.81 -3.46
CA ALA A 144 5.23 -9.02 -4.83
C ALA A 144 3.71 -8.99 -4.80
N VAL A 145 3.13 -8.02 -5.50
CA VAL A 145 1.70 -7.72 -5.53
C VAL A 145 1.16 -8.08 -6.92
N TYR A 146 0.03 -8.72 -6.94
CA TYR A 146 -0.75 -8.99 -8.14
C TYR A 146 -2.19 -8.55 -7.91
N GLU A 147 -2.70 -7.73 -8.79
CA GLU A 147 -4.03 -7.14 -8.69
C GLU A 147 -4.85 -7.51 -9.93
N LEU A 148 -6.13 -7.72 -9.72
CA LEU A 148 -7.14 -7.94 -10.75
C LEU A 148 -8.21 -6.87 -10.58
N GLU A 149 -8.37 -6.03 -11.58
CA GLU A 149 -9.44 -5.03 -11.65
C GLU A 149 -10.47 -5.48 -12.68
N ALA A 150 -11.73 -5.50 -12.29
CA ALA A 150 -12.85 -5.82 -13.16
C ALA A 150 -13.92 -4.73 -13.05
N GLU A 151 -14.35 -4.21 -14.19
CA GLU A 151 -15.42 -3.21 -14.28
C GLU A 151 -16.76 -3.86 -14.61
N ALA A 152 -17.82 -3.38 -13.97
CA ALA A 152 -19.18 -3.81 -14.26
C ALA A 152 -19.72 -3.00 -15.46
N GLU A 153 -19.86 -3.65 -16.58
CA GLU A 153 -20.50 -3.09 -17.78
C GLU A 153 -21.93 -3.59 -17.95
N ARG A 154 -22.74 -2.76 -18.60
CA ARG A 154 -24.10 -3.15 -19.00
C ARG A 154 -24.20 -3.28 -20.49
N GLU A 155 -24.10 -4.51 -20.98
CA GLU A 155 -24.25 -4.84 -22.39
C GLU A 155 -25.59 -5.55 -22.63
N ASN A 156 -26.41 -5.06 -23.62
CA ASN A 156 -27.69 -5.65 -24.02
C ASN A 156 -28.66 -5.92 -22.83
N GLY A 157 -28.62 -5.05 -21.81
CA GLY A 157 -29.48 -5.15 -20.62
C GLY A 157 -29.01 -6.20 -19.57
N LYS A 158 -27.85 -6.83 -19.79
CA LYS A 158 -27.21 -7.74 -18.85
C LYS A 158 -25.97 -7.09 -18.24
N ASN A 159 -25.77 -7.31 -16.96
CA ASN A 159 -24.53 -6.92 -16.31
C ASN A 159 -23.45 -7.95 -16.65
N LYS A 160 -22.29 -7.48 -17.05
CA LYS A 160 -21.07 -8.25 -17.35
C LYS A 160 -19.93 -7.62 -16.58
N PHE A 161 -19.03 -8.43 -16.03
CA PHE A 161 -17.75 -7.96 -15.51
C PHE A 161 -16.70 -8.19 -16.60
N GLU A 162 -16.01 -7.13 -16.98
CA GLU A 162 -14.85 -7.21 -17.87
C GLU A 162 -13.58 -6.96 -17.08
N MET A 163 -12.56 -7.79 -17.35
CA MET A 163 -11.22 -7.55 -16.77
C MET A 163 -10.63 -6.30 -17.42
N ALA A 164 -10.41 -5.25 -16.62
CA ALA A 164 -9.84 -4.00 -17.06
C ALA A 164 -8.31 -4.07 -17.08
N ASN A 165 -7.71 -4.34 -15.93
CA ASN A 165 -6.26 -4.34 -15.74
C ASN A 165 -5.79 -5.48 -14.83
N THR A 166 -4.51 -5.81 -14.95
CA THR A 166 -3.81 -6.78 -14.11
C THR A 166 -2.44 -6.22 -13.70
N PRO A 167 -2.39 -5.12 -12.93
CA PRO A 167 -1.11 -4.55 -12.53
C PRO A 167 -0.31 -5.52 -11.65
N VAL A 168 1.01 -5.44 -11.79
CA VAL A 168 1.97 -6.15 -10.94
C VAL A 168 2.86 -5.11 -10.27
N GLU A 169 2.96 -5.17 -8.94
CA GLU A 169 3.81 -4.24 -8.20
C GLU A 169 4.89 -5.00 -7.43
N LEU A 170 6.10 -4.49 -7.45
CA LEU A 170 7.21 -5.00 -6.67
C LEU A 170 7.70 -3.90 -5.73
N ASP A 171 7.56 -4.14 -4.42
CA ASP A 171 8.01 -3.21 -3.39
C ASP A 171 9.26 -3.73 -2.72
N LEU A 172 10.22 -2.85 -2.48
CA LEU A 172 11.39 -3.12 -1.66
C LEU A 172 11.59 -1.97 -0.68
N ALA A 173 11.73 -2.29 0.60
CA ALA A 173 11.97 -1.29 1.62
C ALA A 173 13.11 -1.67 2.56
N VAL A 174 13.85 -0.66 2.99
CA VAL A 174 14.90 -0.79 4.00
C VAL A 174 14.72 0.29 5.05
N MET A 175 14.85 -0.06 6.33
CA MET A 175 14.72 0.86 7.46
C MET A 175 15.84 0.64 8.46
N HIS A 176 16.38 1.71 9.01
CA HIS A 176 17.24 1.70 10.18
C HIS A 176 16.46 2.27 11.38
N ASN A 177 16.35 1.48 12.45
CA ASN A 177 15.74 1.92 13.71
C ASN A 177 16.82 2.56 14.59
N PHE A 178 16.81 3.88 14.68
CA PHE A 178 17.77 4.64 15.51
C PHE A 178 17.54 4.36 17.01
N CYS A 179 16.27 4.26 17.40
CA CYS A 179 15.82 3.85 18.72
C CYS A 179 14.53 3.01 18.58
N THR A 180 13.94 2.61 19.70
CA THR A 180 12.69 1.83 19.73
C THR A 180 11.50 2.57 19.14
N SER A 181 11.51 3.92 19.21
CA SER A 181 10.41 4.75 18.78
C SER A 181 10.59 5.41 17.41
N PHE A 182 11.78 5.38 16.81
CA PHE A 182 12.02 6.08 15.56
C PHE A 182 12.92 5.30 14.60
N GLY A 183 12.43 5.17 13.38
CA GLY A 183 13.14 4.63 12.24
C GLY A 183 13.03 5.52 11.02
N ALA A 184 14.02 5.44 10.13
CA ALA A 184 13.98 6.05 8.81
C ALA A 184 14.64 5.13 7.80
N GLY A 185 14.23 5.27 6.54
CA GLY A 185 14.68 4.38 5.49
C GLY A 185 14.30 4.86 4.09
N LEU A 186 14.29 3.90 3.18
CA LEU A 186 13.93 4.10 1.77
C LEU A 186 12.91 3.05 1.35
N GLU A 187 11.99 3.45 0.50
CA GLU A 187 11.08 2.56 -0.22
C GLU A 187 11.28 2.70 -1.72
N ILE A 188 11.26 1.57 -2.41
CA ILE A 188 11.26 1.44 -3.87
C ILE A 188 9.94 0.77 -4.23
N LEU A 189 9.26 1.31 -5.22
CA LEU A 189 8.04 0.78 -5.79
C LEU A 189 8.25 0.66 -7.29
N ASP A 190 8.09 -0.53 -7.85
CA ASP A 190 8.09 -0.80 -9.29
C ASP A 190 6.68 -1.23 -9.72
N HIS A 191 5.94 -0.28 -10.26
CA HIS A 191 4.58 -0.49 -10.74
C HIS A 191 4.58 -0.86 -12.21
N ASN A 192 4.07 -2.04 -12.53
CA ASN A 192 4.00 -2.60 -13.88
C ASN A 192 2.55 -2.58 -14.36
N ASP A 193 2.27 -1.77 -15.35
CA ASP A 193 0.95 -1.70 -15.99
C ASP A 193 0.83 -2.79 -17.05
N ILE A 194 -0.11 -3.72 -16.80
CA ILE A 194 -0.43 -4.83 -17.69
C ILE A 194 -1.92 -4.76 -17.99
N SER A 195 -2.29 -4.49 -19.24
CA SER A 195 -3.67 -4.49 -19.68
C SER A 195 -3.86 -5.39 -20.89
N ASN A 196 -4.93 -6.18 -20.91
CA ASN A 196 -5.22 -7.15 -21.99
C ASN A 196 -4.04 -8.07 -22.33
N GLY A 197 -3.26 -8.49 -21.31
CA GLY A 197 -2.08 -9.34 -21.47
C GLY A 197 -0.86 -8.64 -22.10
N THR A 198 -0.90 -7.33 -22.27
CA THR A 198 0.20 -6.52 -22.79
C THR A 198 0.87 -5.74 -21.65
N TRP A 199 2.17 -5.89 -21.50
CA TRP A 199 2.97 -5.10 -20.57
C TRP A 199 3.26 -3.73 -21.20
N ASN A 200 2.56 -2.70 -20.75
CA ASN A 200 2.58 -1.36 -21.33
C ASN A 200 3.79 -0.54 -20.90
N ASN A 201 4.03 -0.50 -19.60
CA ASN A 201 5.14 0.24 -19.01
C ASN A 201 5.50 -0.36 -17.64
N SER A 202 6.63 0.08 -17.09
CA SER A 202 7.06 -0.20 -15.72
C SER A 202 7.63 1.09 -15.13
N VAL A 203 7.02 1.58 -14.07
CA VAL A 203 7.34 2.87 -13.47
C VAL A 203 7.95 2.67 -12.10
N LEU A 204 9.20 3.12 -11.96
CA LEU A 204 9.96 3.02 -10.73
C LEU A 204 9.86 4.30 -9.93
N TYR A 205 9.43 4.18 -8.68
CA TYR A 205 9.47 5.21 -7.65
C TYR A 205 10.51 4.87 -6.59
N LEU A 206 11.15 5.88 -6.02
CA LEU A 206 12.12 5.71 -4.93
C LEU A 206 12.10 6.93 -4.05
N GLY A 207 12.00 6.74 -2.75
CA GLY A 207 12.07 7.85 -1.83
C GLY A 207 12.17 7.49 -0.36
N PRO A 208 12.29 8.50 0.51
CA PRO A 208 12.43 8.32 1.94
C PRO A 208 11.12 7.86 2.59
N THR A 209 11.28 7.12 3.66
CA THR A 209 10.21 6.72 4.58
C THR A 209 10.66 6.94 6.03
N ILE A 210 9.75 7.35 6.89
CA ILE A 210 9.97 7.49 8.33
C ILE A 210 8.86 6.76 9.08
N ASN A 211 9.22 6.26 10.26
CA ASN A 211 8.31 5.60 11.18
C ASN A 211 8.56 6.10 12.59
N TYR A 212 7.50 6.53 13.26
CA TYR A 212 7.54 6.87 14.67
C TYR A 212 6.51 6.05 15.44
N ARG A 213 6.90 5.49 16.60
CA ARG A 213 6.08 4.64 17.46
C ARG A 213 6.00 5.20 18.86
N GLY A 214 4.77 5.49 19.28
CA GLY A 214 4.43 5.79 20.66
C GLY A 214 3.95 4.51 21.39
N ASN A 215 3.38 4.66 22.58
CA ASN A 215 2.89 3.53 23.37
C ASN A 215 1.64 2.87 22.75
N ARG A 216 0.75 3.66 22.17
CA ARG A 216 -0.53 3.21 21.61
C ARG A 216 -0.86 3.90 20.29
N TRP A 217 0.09 4.48 19.63
CA TRP A 217 -0.08 5.13 18.34
C TRP A 217 1.22 5.08 17.56
N PHE A 218 1.11 5.14 16.27
CA PHE A 218 2.25 5.21 15.37
C PHE A 218 1.97 6.17 14.22
N PHE A 219 3.03 6.64 13.63
CA PHE A 219 3.01 7.53 12.48
C PHE A 219 4.00 7.04 11.46
N ILE A 220 3.57 6.95 10.22
CA ILE A 220 4.42 6.61 9.08
C ILE A 220 4.21 7.66 8.01
N ALA A 221 5.29 8.09 7.36
CA ALA A 221 5.21 8.93 6.19
C ALA A 221 6.27 8.52 5.17
N ASN A 222 5.89 8.59 3.88
CA ASN A 222 6.82 8.44 2.78
C ASN A 222 6.60 9.52 1.71
N TYR A 223 7.60 9.67 0.85
CA TYR A 223 7.57 10.56 -0.30
C TYR A 223 8.29 9.89 -1.45
N LEU A 224 7.57 9.49 -2.48
CA LEU A 224 8.03 8.63 -3.56
C LEU A 224 7.94 9.38 -4.91
N PRO A 225 8.98 10.12 -5.32
CA PRO A 225 9.06 10.66 -6.67
C PRO A 225 9.29 9.54 -7.70
N GLN A 226 8.69 9.69 -8.86
CA GLN A 226 8.92 8.83 -10.02
C GLN A 226 10.37 9.02 -10.52
N LEU A 227 11.14 7.96 -10.48
CA LEU A 227 12.54 7.97 -10.88
C LEU A 227 12.72 7.71 -12.36
N SER A 228 12.10 6.64 -12.87
CA SER A 228 12.23 6.25 -14.27
C SER A 228 11.13 5.30 -14.74
N ASN A 229 10.91 5.28 -16.05
CA ASN A 229 10.27 4.19 -16.77
C ASN A 229 11.33 3.11 -17.08
N VAL A 230 11.18 1.94 -16.49
CA VAL A 230 12.12 0.82 -16.62
C VAL A 230 11.82 -0.03 -17.86
N HIS A 231 10.53 -0.21 -18.16
CA HIS A 231 10.07 -0.91 -19.37
C HIS A 231 9.51 0.10 -20.39
N LYS A 232 10.34 0.46 -21.36
CA LYS A 232 9.97 1.40 -22.42
C LYS A 232 9.33 0.68 -23.60
N THR A 233 8.20 1.18 -24.01
CA THR A 233 7.48 0.70 -25.20
C THR A 233 7.38 1.82 -26.26
N THR A 234 6.87 1.50 -27.44
CA THR A 234 6.63 2.51 -28.47
C THR A 234 5.61 3.56 -28.02
N ALA A 235 4.64 3.17 -27.21
CA ALA A 235 3.64 4.08 -26.63
C ALA A 235 4.25 4.95 -25.51
N PHE A 236 5.19 4.38 -24.72
CA PHE A 236 5.82 5.04 -23.58
C PHE A 236 7.35 5.06 -23.69
N PRO A 237 7.93 5.81 -24.65
CA PRO A 237 9.37 5.83 -24.90
C PRO A 237 10.15 6.70 -23.90
N GLY A 238 9.46 7.53 -23.12
CA GLY A 238 10.04 8.53 -22.25
C GLY A 238 10.86 7.95 -21.08
N LYS A 239 11.65 8.81 -20.44
CA LYS A 239 12.37 8.47 -19.20
C LYS A 239 11.39 8.32 -18.02
N GLN A 240 10.29 9.06 -18.06
CA GLN A 240 9.18 8.99 -17.08
C GLN A 240 7.87 8.80 -17.86
N VAL A 241 6.88 8.21 -17.22
CA VAL A 241 5.50 8.08 -17.74
C VAL A 241 4.64 8.97 -16.86
N VAL A 242 4.48 10.22 -17.26
CA VAL A 242 3.79 11.25 -16.46
C VAL A 242 2.49 11.74 -17.10
N ASP A 243 2.03 11.07 -18.14
CA ASP A 243 0.72 11.28 -18.73
C ASP A 243 -0.32 10.31 -18.15
N GLU A 244 0.12 9.09 -17.78
CA GLU A 244 -0.70 8.02 -17.20
C GLU A 244 -0.47 7.87 -15.70
N HIS A 245 0.77 8.09 -15.23
CA HIS A 245 1.18 8.00 -13.84
C HIS A 245 1.53 9.38 -13.27
N GLU A 246 1.41 9.53 -11.98
CA GLU A 246 1.84 10.71 -11.25
C GLU A 246 3.37 10.83 -11.18
N ARG A 247 3.86 12.08 -11.06
CA ARG A 247 5.29 12.32 -10.79
C ARG A 247 5.70 11.96 -9.39
N THR A 248 4.76 12.01 -8.45
CA THR A 248 5.07 11.83 -7.03
C THR A 248 3.86 11.28 -6.29
N GLU A 249 4.12 10.30 -5.46
CA GLU A 249 3.22 9.85 -4.40
C GLU A 249 3.78 10.28 -3.04
N ALA A 250 2.92 10.76 -2.15
CA ALA A 250 3.23 11.02 -0.75
C ALA A 250 2.13 10.42 0.12
N ARG A 251 2.51 9.66 1.14
CA ARG A 251 1.57 9.00 2.05
C ARG A 251 1.87 9.34 3.50
N ILE A 252 0.81 9.53 4.25
CA ILE A 252 0.82 9.66 5.70
C ILE A 252 -0.15 8.62 6.26
N LEU A 253 0.28 7.94 7.30
CA LEU A 253 -0.50 6.96 8.05
C LEU A 253 -0.37 7.26 9.53
N ILE A 254 -1.49 7.29 10.24
CA ILE A 254 -1.56 7.38 11.70
C ILE A 254 -2.39 6.22 12.19
N GLY A 255 -1.82 5.39 13.07
CA GLY A 255 -2.50 4.25 13.66
C GLY A 255 -2.59 4.35 15.17
N PHE A 256 -3.62 3.71 15.72
CA PHE A 256 -3.91 3.62 17.16
C PHE A 256 -4.14 2.17 17.51
N SER A 257 -3.38 1.65 18.48
CA SER A 257 -3.39 0.25 18.93
C SER A 257 -4.14 0.08 20.26
N PHE A 258 -4.93 -1.00 20.36
CA PHE A 258 -5.79 -1.31 21.50
C PHE A 258 -5.68 -2.78 21.90
#